data_0db341f67fd376e80ddf876963af9202
#
_entry.id   0db341f67fd376e80ddf876963af9202
#
_cell.length_a   1.000
_cell.length_b   1.000
_cell.length_c   1.000
_cell.angle_alpha   90.00
_cell.angle_beta   90.00
_cell.angle_gamma   90.00
#
_symmetry.space_group_name_H-M   'P 1'
#
loop_
_entity.id
_entity.type
_entity.pdbx_description
1 polymer ?
#
loop_
_entity_poly.entity_id
_entity_poly.type
_entity_poly.pdbx_seq_one_letter_code
_entity_poly.pdbx_strand_id
1 'polypeptide(L)'
;HFTTAGEGGMVLTMDEDLGWECRAFRDHGYGVKARMNMLALEEALPYIHTRVGFNYRMTEVQSICGINELARFDSWNIPRRKAYAKMYDEAFAGLKGVKALPVNTAERENAYWWYPVTLNLNALKIDAPAFVNEMKKRKIPCYGIQWPEAYEERSYKELNGFGTAKFPFCSKEYNPKGINYEGVICPVAKSLRACTVNLFLHPTWEKEHIQRVIDAFVEIHNENLK
;
A
#
# COMPACT_ATOMS: atom_id res chain seq x y z
N HIS A 1 2.57 -1.65 7.08
CA HIS A 1 2.78 -2.80 6.20
C HIS A 1 3.86 -3.69 6.78
N PHE A 2 3.51 -4.85 7.23
CA PHE A 2 4.46 -5.83 7.78
C PHE A 2 4.17 -7.22 7.21
N THR A 3 5.18 -8.08 7.24
CA THR A 3 5.10 -9.41 6.65
C THR A 3 4.39 -10.39 7.57
N THR A 4 3.46 -11.16 7.04
CA THR A 4 2.71 -12.22 7.72
C THR A 4 2.89 -13.57 7.02
N ALA A 5 4.13 -14.01 6.82
CA ALA A 5 4.45 -15.27 6.13
C ALA A 5 3.73 -15.45 4.77
N GLY A 6 3.71 -14.40 3.97
CA GLY A 6 3.02 -14.33 2.68
C GLY A 6 1.96 -13.27 2.67
N GLU A 7 0.71 -13.64 2.92
CA GLU A 7 -0.44 -12.75 2.85
C GLU A 7 -1.19 -12.68 4.17
N GLY A 8 -1.88 -11.57 4.40
CA GLY A 8 -2.73 -11.38 5.57
C GLY A 8 -3.28 -9.97 5.64
N GLY A 9 -4.30 -9.82 6.44
CA GLY A 9 -4.95 -8.53 6.69
C GLY A 9 -5.86 -8.61 7.90
N MET A 10 -6.28 -7.46 8.41
CA MET A 10 -7.17 -7.38 9.55
C MET A 10 -8.16 -6.24 9.37
N VAL A 11 -9.42 -6.51 9.73
CA VAL A 11 -10.45 -5.49 9.87
C VAL A 11 -10.59 -5.16 11.35
N LEU A 12 -10.46 -3.89 11.69
CA LEU A 12 -10.68 -3.37 13.03
C LEU A 12 -11.92 -2.48 13.02
N THR A 13 -12.84 -2.69 13.98
CA THR A 13 -14.05 -1.89 14.09
C THR A 13 -14.50 -1.81 15.55
N MET A 14 -15.11 -0.68 15.93
CA MET A 14 -15.82 -0.51 17.20
C MET A 14 -17.30 -0.86 17.08
N ASP A 15 -17.81 -1.06 15.86
CA ASP A 15 -19.17 -1.51 15.59
C ASP A 15 -19.24 -3.04 15.76
N GLU A 16 -19.96 -3.49 16.80
CA GLU A 16 -20.06 -4.90 17.14
C GLU A 16 -20.77 -5.70 16.04
N ASP A 17 -21.84 -5.16 15.47
CA ASP A 17 -22.63 -5.85 14.44
C ASP A 17 -21.79 -5.99 13.16
N LEU A 18 -21.09 -4.93 12.73
CA LEU A 18 -20.13 -5.02 11.62
C LEU A 18 -19.03 -6.05 11.92
N GLY A 19 -18.54 -6.11 13.16
CA GLY A 19 -17.57 -7.12 13.59
C GLY A 19 -18.07 -8.56 13.40
N TRP A 20 -19.31 -8.84 13.77
CA TRP A 20 -19.94 -10.14 13.56
C TRP A 20 -20.19 -10.45 12.09
N GLU A 21 -20.59 -9.45 11.30
CA GLU A 21 -20.76 -9.58 9.86
C GLU A 21 -19.43 -9.96 9.17
N CYS A 22 -18.33 -9.29 9.52
CA CYS A 22 -16.98 -9.59 9.01
C CYS A 22 -16.54 -11.02 9.38
N ARG A 23 -16.84 -11.46 10.61
CA ARG A 23 -16.56 -12.84 11.04
C ARG A 23 -17.34 -13.87 10.24
N ALA A 24 -18.62 -13.64 10.01
CA ALA A 24 -19.46 -14.52 9.20
C ALA A 24 -18.96 -14.57 7.75
N PHE A 25 -18.69 -13.44 7.15
CA PHE A 25 -18.19 -13.33 5.77
C PHE A 25 -16.84 -14.05 5.58
N ARG A 26 -15.93 -13.91 6.53
CA ARG A 26 -14.62 -14.56 6.55
C ARG A 26 -14.70 -16.07 6.69
N ASP A 27 -15.74 -16.59 7.32
CA ASP A 27 -15.89 -17.99 7.70
C ASP A 27 -17.16 -18.61 7.09
N HIS A 28 -17.17 -18.77 5.78
CA HIS A 28 -18.22 -19.45 5.00
C HIS A 28 -19.65 -18.90 5.15
N GLY A 29 -19.84 -17.73 5.77
CA GLY A 29 -21.16 -17.19 6.06
C GLY A 29 -21.81 -17.80 7.30
N TYR A 30 -21.04 -18.41 8.18
CA TYR A 30 -21.56 -18.94 9.45
C TYR A 30 -22.15 -17.84 10.33
N GLY A 31 -23.33 -18.08 10.88
CA GLY A 31 -23.95 -17.26 11.90
C GLY A 31 -23.22 -17.40 13.23
N VAL A 32 -21.99 -16.89 13.35
CA VAL A 32 -21.07 -17.15 14.48
C VAL A 32 -21.68 -16.74 15.81
N LYS A 33 -22.35 -15.57 15.88
CA LYS A 33 -22.99 -15.08 17.10
C LYS A 33 -24.10 -16.04 17.60
N ALA A 34 -24.99 -16.44 16.71
CA ALA A 34 -26.05 -17.41 17.02
C ALA A 34 -25.48 -18.80 17.35
N ARG A 35 -24.49 -19.24 16.59
CA ARG A 35 -23.85 -20.54 16.78
C ARG A 35 -23.15 -20.67 18.13
N MET A 36 -22.47 -19.66 18.60
CA MET A 36 -21.81 -19.69 19.91
C MET A 36 -22.83 -19.89 21.04
N ASN A 37 -23.97 -19.25 20.92
CA ASN A 37 -25.03 -19.42 21.93
C ASN A 37 -25.66 -20.82 21.88
N MET A 38 -25.81 -21.40 20.69
CA MET A 38 -26.46 -22.73 20.52
C MET A 38 -25.52 -23.89 20.84
N LEU A 39 -24.22 -23.76 20.54
CA LEU A 39 -23.24 -24.79 20.91
C LEU A 39 -23.14 -24.98 22.42
N ALA A 40 -23.42 -23.96 23.20
CA ALA A 40 -23.44 -24.06 24.65
C ALA A 40 -24.66 -24.90 25.17
N LEU A 41 -25.65 -25.09 24.33
CA LEU A 41 -26.87 -25.87 24.67
C LEU A 41 -26.90 -27.27 24.06
N GLU A 42 -25.84 -27.67 23.35
CA GLU A 42 -25.71 -28.98 22.65
C GLU A 42 -26.90 -29.31 21.70
N GLU A 43 -27.58 -28.30 21.20
CA GLU A 43 -28.73 -28.44 20.32
C GLU A 43 -28.33 -28.54 18.85
N ALA A 44 -29.11 -29.29 18.07
CA ALA A 44 -28.98 -29.31 16.62
C ALA A 44 -29.36 -27.97 16.01
N LEU A 45 -28.45 -27.36 15.25
CA LEU A 45 -28.73 -26.07 14.62
C LEU A 45 -29.68 -26.24 13.44
N PRO A 46 -30.74 -25.42 13.32
CA PRO A 46 -31.67 -25.48 12.19
C PRO A 46 -31.01 -25.00 10.89
N TYR A 47 -29.97 -24.17 10.99
CA TYR A 47 -29.10 -23.72 9.91
C TYR A 47 -27.79 -23.20 10.51
N ILE A 48 -26.73 -23.18 9.70
CA ILE A 48 -25.41 -22.69 10.12
C ILE A 48 -24.94 -21.51 9.29
N HIS A 49 -25.41 -21.37 8.06
CA HIS A 49 -25.05 -20.30 7.14
C HIS A 49 -26.15 -19.23 7.11
N THR A 50 -25.83 -18.00 7.43
CA THR A 50 -26.77 -16.87 7.42
C THR A 50 -26.60 -15.99 6.18
N ARG A 51 -25.52 -16.20 5.43
CA ARG A 51 -25.15 -15.41 4.25
C ARG A 51 -24.17 -16.17 3.36
N VAL A 52 -23.90 -15.63 2.19
CA VAL A 52 -22.75 -16.04 1.39
C VAL A 52 -21.47 -15.53 2.07
N GLY A 53 -20.47 -16.39 2.18
CA GLY A 53 -19.17 -16.07 2.75
C GLY A 53 -18.06 -16.86 2.08
N PHE A 54 -16.83 -16.56 2.50
CA PHE A 54 -15.61 -17.16 1.94
C PHE A 54 -14.78 -17.79 3.05
N ASN A 55 -13.76 -18.55 2.67
CA ASN A 55 -12.75 -18.98 3.61
C ASN A 55 -11.56 -18.01 3.58
N TYR A 56 -11.67 -16.97 4.37
CA TYR A 56 -10.62 -15.95 4.57
C TYR A 56 -10.00 -16.05 5.98
N ARG A 57 -10.06 -17.25 6.58
CA ARG A 57 -9.40 -17.48 7.87
C ARG A 57 -7.89 -17.42 7.71
N MET A 58 -7.25 -16.61 8.55
CA MET A 58 -5.80 -16.60 8.68
C MET A 58 -5.35 -17.92 9.31
N THR A 59 -4.30 -18.53 8.77
CA THR A 59 -3.71 -19.74 9.36
C THR A 59 -2.95 -19.42 10.65
N GLU A 60 -2.76 -20.43 11.51
CA GLU A 60 -1.99 -20.26 12.75
C GLU A 60 -0.54 -19.84 12.46
N VAL A 61 0.07 -20.37 11.42
CA VAL A 61 1.43 -20.00 11.00
C VAL A 61 1.52 -18.51 10.63
N GLN A 62 0.57 -18.02 9.83
CA GLN A 62 0.48 -16.58 9.51
C GLN A 62 0.23 -15.75 10.76
N SER A 63 -0.63 -16.22 11.65
CA SER A 63 -0.96 -15.52 12.90
C SER A 63 0.25 -15.39 13.82
N ILE A 64 1.05 -16.44 13.98
CA ILE A 64 2.29 -16.42 14.77
C ILE A 64 3.29 -15.42 14.18
N CYS A 65 3.48 -15.42 12.86
CA CYS A 65 4.32 -14.42 12.20
C CYS A 65 3.80 -13.00 12.43
N GLY A 66 2.48 -12.79 12.29
CA GLY A 66 1.85 -11.50 12.52
C GLY A 66 2.01 -11.00 13.96
N ILE A 67 1.86 -11.87 14.97
CA ILE A 67 2.05 -11.54 16.38
C ILE A 67 3.49 -11.08 16.63
N ASN A 68 4.48 -11.82 16.12
CA ASN A 68 5.89 -11.48 16.28
C ASN A 68 6.25 -10.15 15.58
N GLU A 69 5.74 -9.92 14.37
CA GLU A 69 5.95 -8.65 13.67
C GLU A 69 5.30 -7.48 14.42
N LEU A 70 4.09 -7.66 14.93
CA LEU A 70 3.38 -6.65 15.70
C LEU A 70 4.10 -6.31 17.00
N ALA A 71 4.63 -7.31 17.72
CA ALA A 71 5.37 -7.11 18.96
C ALA A 71 6.63 -6.24 18.80
N ARG A 72 7.28 -6.27 17.64
CA ARG A 72 8.48 -5.48 17.34
C ARG A 72 8.22 -4.24 16.48
N PHE A 73 6.95 -3.99 16.10
CA PHE A 73 6.60 -2.95 15.15
C PHE A 73 6.99 -1.56 15.66
N ASP A 74 6.56 -1.21 16.88
CA ASP A 74 6.81 0.11 17.46
C ASP A 74 8.22 0.25 18.07
N SER A 75 8.84 -0.86 18.50
CA SER A 75 10.15 -0.84 19.15
C SER A 75 11.32 -0.96 18.17
N TRP A 76 11.11 -1.53 17.00
CA TRP A 76 12.18 -1.80 16.04
C TRP A 76 11.87 -1.35 14.61
N ASN A 77 10.70 -1.72 14.04
CA ASN A 77 10.42 -1.50 12.63
C ASN A 77 10.24 0.00 12.33
N ILE A 78 9.28 0.65 12.99
CA ILE A 78 8.96 2.08 12.76
C ILE A 78 10.12 3.00 13.12
N PRO A 79 10.81 2.86 14.27
CA PRO A 79 11.94 3.74 14.59
C PRO A 79 13.06 3.68 13.56
N ARG A 80 13.40 2.50 13.03
CA ARG A 80 14.43 2.35 12.00
C ARG A 80 14.02 3.02 10.70
N ARG A 81 12.77 2.84 10.24
CA ARG A 81 12.25 3.50 9.04
C ARG A 81 12.28 5.02 9.17
N LYS A 82 11.87 5.55 10.33
CA LYS A 82 11.92 6.99 10.61
C LYS A 82 13.36 7.52 10.63
N ALA A 83 14.28 6.78 11.23
CA ALA A 83 15.70 7.15 11.24
C ALA A 83 16.28 7.19 9.82
N TYR A 84 15.95 6.24 8.97
CA TYR A 84 16.39 6.20 7.57
C TYR A 84 15.74 7.30 6.73
N ALA A 85 14.45 7.58 6.93
CA ALA A 85 13.77 8.70 6.29
C ALA A 85 14.44 10.03 6.64
N LYS A 86 14.81 10.20 7.92
CA LYS A 86 15.56 11.39 8.38
C LYS A 86 16.91 11.53 7.67
N MET A 87 17.65 10.43 7.45
CA MET A 87 18.90 10.48 6.68
C MET A 87 18.66 10.97 5.24
N TYR A 88 17.59 10.51 4.60
CA TYR A 88 17.20 11.02 3.27
C TYR A 88 16.77 12.48 3.31
N ASP A 89 15.96 12.90 4.31
CA ASP A 89 15.54 14.29 4.49
C ASP A 89 16.76 15.23 4.59
N GLU A 90 17.74 14.86 5.43
CA GLU A 90 18.97 15.63 5.65
C GLU A 90 19.84 15.69 4.38
N ALA A 91 19.99 14.56 3.69
CA ALA A 91 20.83 14.48 2.50
C ALA A 91 20.24 15.21 1.28
N PHE A 92 18.92 15.24 1.17
CA PHE A 92 18.23 15.85 0.02
C PHE A 92 17.78 17.29 0.29
N ALA A 93 17.92 17.76 1.55
CA ALA A 93 17.65 19.14 1.89
C ALA A 93 18.53 20.07 1.04
N GLY A 94 17.89 20.98 0.31
CA GLY A 94 18.60 21.95 -0.52
C GLY A 94 19.06 21.45 -1.89
N LEU A 95 18.86 20.18 -2.26
CA LEU A 95 19.11 19.73 -3.63
C LEU A 95 18.14 20.41 -4.61
N LYS A 96 18.68 21.18 -5.54
CA LYS A 96 17.87 21.93 -6.51
C LYS A 96 17.00 21.00 -7.33
N GLY A 97 15.68 21.22 -7.31
CA GLY A 97 14.75 20.43 -8.08
C GLY A 97 14.43 19.06 -7.49
N VAL A 98 14.77 18.81 -6.23
CA VAL A 98 14.42 17.59 -5.48
C VAL A 98 13.46 17.95 -4.35
N LYS A 99 12.38 17.19 -4.20
CA LYS A 99 11.42 17.37 -3.11
C LYS A 99 10.98 16.02 -2.56
N ALA A 100 11.26 15.76 -1.29
CA ALA A 100 10.72 14.62 -0.56
C ALA A 100 9.22 14.79 -0.28
N LEU A 101 8.47 13.70 -0.33
CA LEU A 101 7.03 13.63 -0.08
C LEU A 101 6.70 12.37 0.71
N PRO A 102 5.64 12.40 1.51
CA PRO A 102 4.98 13.55 2.10
C PRO A 102 5.72 14.06 3.33
N VAL A 103 5.46 15.29 3.71
CA VAL A 103 6.02 15.86 4.93
C VAL A 103 5.17 15.46 6.13
N ASN A 104 5.79 15.12 7.25
CA ASN A 104 5.11 14.92 8.53
C ASN A 104 4.54 16.23 9.04
N THR A 105 3.36 16.18 9.64
CA THR A 105 2.69 17.31 10.27
C THR A 105 2.25 16.93 11.68
N ALA A 106 1.72 17.87 12.45
CA ALA A 106 1.16 17.59 13.78
C ALA A 106 -0.01 16.58 13.72
N GLU A 107 -0.70 16.52 12.58
CA GLU A 107 -1.89 15.65 12.39
C GLU A 107 -1.59 14.37 11.58
N ARG A 108 -0.40 14.28 11.01
CA ARG A 108 -0.04 13.16 10.13
C ARG A 108 1.42 12.77 10.29
N GLU A 109 1.63 11.50 10.60
CA GLU A 109 2.94 10.88 10.67
C GLU A 109 3.04 9.74 9.65
N ASN A 110 4.17 9.67 8.93
CA ASN A 110 4.41 8.64 7.93
C ASN A 110 5.07 7.39 8.55
N ALA A 111 4.60 6.23 8.15
CA ALA A 111 5.20 4.94 8.51
C ALA A 111 6.33 4.51 7.55
N TYR A 112 6.50 5.21 6.44
CA TYR A 112 7.55 5.02 5.43
C TYR A 112 7.67 3.59 4.92
N TRP A 113 6.68 3.10 4.22
CA TRP A 113 6.87 1.88 3.42
C TRP A 113 7.87 2.12 2.29
N TRP A 114 7.74 3.27 1.64
CA TRP A 114 8.67 3.84 0.66
C TRP A 114 9.01 5.26 1.06
N TYR A 115 10.10 5.78 0.50
CA TYR A 115 10.46 7.19 0.60
C TYR A 115 10.35 7.81 -0.81
N PRO A 116 9.22 8.42 -1.16
CA PRO A 116 9.02 9.02 -2.47
C PRO A 116 9.70 10.40 -2.56
N VAL A 117 10.39 10.60 -3.67
CA VAL A 117 11.05 11.86 -4.01
C VAL A 117 10.53 12.31 -5.37
N THR A 118 10.14 13.57 -5.49
CA THR A 118 9.77 14.17 -6.78
C THR A 118 10.91 15.01 -7.35
N LEU A 119 11.12 14.88 -8.66
CA LEU A 119 12.13 15.58 -9.45
C LEU A 119 11.47 16.71 -10.24
N ASN A 120 12.01 17.91 -10.16
CA ASN A 120 11.61 19.01 -11.06
C ASN A 120 12.30 18.85 -12.41
N LEU A 121 11.55 18.44 -13.42
CA LEU A 121 12.07 18.18 -14.77
C LEU A 121 12.60 19.43 -15.48
N ASN A 122 12.27 20.64 -14.99
CA ASN A 122 12.86 21.88 -15.47
C ASN A 122 14.27 22.11 -14.91
N ALA A 123 14.60 21.52 -13.76
CA ALA A 123 15.89 21.65 -13.10
C ALA A 123 16.87 20.50 -13.46
N LEU A 124 16.35 19.39 -13.96
CA LEU A 124 17.13 18.19 -14.29
C LEU A 124 17.05 17.87 -15.78
N LYS A 125 18.12 17.29 -16.32
CA LYS A 125 18.24 16.84 -17.73
C LYS A 125 17.46 15.55 -18.01
N ILE A 126 17.16 14.76 -16.97
CA ILE A 126 16.53 13.46 -17.07
C ILE A 126 15.24 13.41 -16.22
N ASP A 127 14.31 12.56 -16.62
CA ASP A 127 13.07 12.28 -15.90
C ASP A 127 13.24 11.14 -14.87
N ALA A 128 12.20 10.83 -14.10
CA ALA A 128 12.27 9.78 -13.08
C ALA A 128 12.55 8.38 -13.65
N PRO A 129 11.96 7.93 -14.77
CA PRO A 129 12.33 6.68 -15.41
C PRO A 129 13.83 6.58 -15.75
N ALA A 130 14.42 7.62 -16.34
CA ALA A 130 15.84 7.67 -16.64
C ALA A 130 16.70 7.70 -15.37
N PHE A 131 16.28 8.48 -14.35
CA PHE A 131 16.94 8.52 -13.05
C PHE A 131 16.97 7.14 -12.37
N VAL A 132 15.83 6.43 -12.37
CA VAL A 132 15.73 5.06 -11.87
C VAL A 132 16.68 4.11 -12.61
N ASN A 133 16.82 4.26 -13.93
CA ASN A 133 17.75 3.44 -14.69
C ASN A 133 19.21 3.72 -14.31
N GLU A 134 19.59 4.97 -14.06
CA GLU A 134 20.93 5.32 -13.56
C GLU A 134 21.21 4.74 -12.17
N MET A 135 20.21 4.77 -11.25
CA MET A 135 20.30 4.11 -9.96
C MET A 135 20.52 2.59 -10.10
N LYS A 136 19.76 1.95 -10.99
CA LYS A 136 19.88 0.49 -11.26
C LYS A 136 21.25 0.12 -11.84
N LYS A 137 21.84 0.93 -12.73
CA LYS A 137 23.21 0.73 -13.24
C LYS A 137 24.23 0.72 -12.11
N ARG A 138 24.02 1.51 -11.06
CA ARG A 138 24.83 1.55 -9.83
C ARG A 138 24.46 0.46 -8.82
N LYS A 139 23.57 -0.47 -9.21
CA LYS A 139 23.06 -1.56 -8.36
C LYS A 139 22.33 -1.07 -7.11
N ILE A 140 21.68 0.08 -7.20
CA ILE A 140 20.83 0.63 -6.14
C ILE A 140 19.37 0.32 -6.46
N PRO A 141 18.67 -0.42 -5.59
CA PRO A 141 17.25 -0.70 -5.79
C PRO A 141 16.42 0.56 -5.56
N CYS A 142 15.63 0.90 -6.56
CA CYS A 142 14.60 1.94 -6.47
C CYS A 142 13.57 1.71 -7.56
N TYR A 143 12.43 2.40 -7.47
CA TYR A 143 11.36 2.29 -8.45
C TYR A 143 10.77 3.67 -8.78
N GLY A 144 10.36 3.83 -10.04
CA GLY A 144 9.39 4.86 -10.42
C GLY A 144 7.96 4.41 -10.15
N ILE A 145 6.99 5.22 -10.51
CA ILE A 145 5.59 4.81 -10.57
C ILE A 145 5.40 4.01 -11.87
N GLN A 146 5.29 2.69 -11.75
CA GLN A 146 5.29 1.78 -12.90
C GLN A 146 3.88 1.51 -13.43
N TRP A 147 2.88 1.49 -12.55
CA TRP A 147 1.50 1.22 -12.93
C TRP A 147 0.82 2.46 -13.52
N PRO A 148 -0.09 2.27 -14.47
CA PRO A 148 -0.95 3.36 -14.92
C PRO A 148 -1.85 3.84 -13.78
N GLU A 149 -2.47 4.97 -13.95
CA GLU A 149 -3.51 5.43 -13.05
C GLU A 149 -4.69 4.44 -13.07
N ALA A 150 -5.32 4.20 -11.91
CA ALA A 150 -6.32 3.14 -11.75
C ALA A 150 -7.45 3.19 -12.81
N TYR A 151 -7.90 4.38 -13.20
CA TYR A 151 -8.93 4.53 -14.22
C TYR A 151 -8.45 4.17 -15.65
N GLU A 152 -7.13 4.03 -15.87
CA GLU A 152 -6.53 3.56 -17.11
C GLU A 152 -6.50 2.03 -17.22
N GLU A 153 -6.68 1.33 -16.11
CA GLU A 153 -6.71 -0.12 -16.08
C GLU A 153 -7.89 -0.68 -16.87
N ARG A 154 -7.67 -1.79 -17.56
CA ARG A 154 -8.71 -2.44 -18.38
C ARG A 154 -9.93 -2.85 -17.56
N SER A 155 -9.74 -3.21 -16.30
CA SER A 155 -10.84 -3.54 -15.39
C SER A 155 -11.84 -2.40 -15.23
N TYR A 156 -11.36 -1.15 -15.20
CA TYR A 156 -12.19 0.04 -15.11
C TYR A 156 -12.70 0.49 -16.48
N LYS A 157 -11.84 0.57 -17.49
CA LYS A 157 -12.23 1.01 -18.85
C LYS A 157 -13.30 0.11 -19.48
N GLU A 158 -13.14 -1.19 -19.31
CA GLU A 158 -14.03 -2.20 -19.90
C GLU A 158 -15.14 -2.63 -18.92
N LEU A 159 -15.16 -2.06 -17.70
CA LEU A 159 -16.08 -2.41 -16.62
C LEU A 159 -16.08 -3.92 -16.35
N ASN A 160 -14.90 -4.51 -16.25
CA ASN A 160 -14.71 -5.95 -16.03
C ASN A 160 -15.00 -6.33 -14.59
N GLY A 161 -16.28 -6.55 -14.28
CA GLY A 161 -16.76 -7.03 -12.99
C GLY A 161 -17.12 -8.50 -13.01
N PHE A 162 -17.76 -8.98 -11.96
CA PHE A 162 -18.17 -10.36 -11.79
C PHE A 162 -19.42 -10.71 -12.61
N GLY A 163 -19.39 -11.84 -13.29
CA GLY A 163 -20.51 -12.36 -14.06
C GLY A 163 -20.94 -11.49 -15.24
N THR A 164 -22.02 -11.89 -15.89
CA THR A 164 -22.57 -11.18 -17.04
C THR A 164 -23.14 -9.80 -16.70
N ALA A 165 -23.57 -9.60 -15.43
CA ALA A 165 -24.04 -8.31 -14.92
C ALA A 165 -22.91 -7.34 -14.61
N LYS A 166 -21.64 -7.74 -14.75
CA LYS A 166 -20.45 -6.92 -14.48
C LYS A 166 -20.48 -6.23 -13.11
N PHE A 167 -20.89 -6.98 -12.06
CA PHE A 167 -20.91 -6.45 -10.69
C PHE A 167 -19.49 -6.10 -10.21
N PRO A 168 -19.25 -4.99 -9.51
CA PRO A 168 -20.21 -3.97 -9.08
C PRO A 168 -20.46 -2.85 -10.12
N PHE A 169 -19.71 -2.78 -11.20
CA PHE A 169 -19.68 -1.64 -12.13
C PHE A 169 -21.02 -1.30 -12.76
N CYS A 170 -21.81 -2.30 -13.14
CA CYS A 170 -23.13 -2.14 -13.75
C CYS A 170 -24.29 -2.38 -12.76
N SER A 171 -24.00 -2.52 -11.47
CA SER A 171 -25.02 -2.69 -10.44
C SER A 171 -25.71 -1.36 -10.14
N LYS A 172 -27.04 -1.36 -10.14
CA LYS A 172 -27.83 -0.18 -9.73
C LYS A 172 -27.60 0.20 -8.27
N GLU A 173 -27.20 -0.76 -7.43
CA GLU A 173 -26.93 -0.57 -6.01
C GLU A 173 -25.62 0.21 -5.81
N TYR A 174 -24.55 -0.16 -6.51
CA TYR A 174 -23.21 0.42 -6.34
C TYR A 174 -22.87 1.50 -7.37
N ASN A 175 -23.54 1.48 -8.52
CA ASN A 175 -23.37 2.48 -9.55
C ASN A 175 -24.72 2.99 -10.07
N PRO A 176 -25.55 3.61 -9.21
CA PRO A 176 -26.90 4.04 -9.58
C PRO A 176 -26.93 5.12 -10.67
N LYS A 177 -25.82 5.87 -10.82
CA LYS A 177 -25.68 6.94 -11.81
C LYS A 177 -25.08 6.48 -13.15
N GLY A 178 -24.74 5.19 -13.27
CA GLY A 178 -24.09 4.68 -14.48
C GLY A 178 -22.70 5.28 -14.71
N ILE A 179 -21.93 5.54 -13.65
CA ILE A 179 -20.57 6.12 -13.76
C ILE A 179 -19.70 5.17 -14.58
N ASN A 180 -19.01 5.69 -15.55
CA ASN A 180 -17.93 5.03 -16.28
C ASN A 180 -16.64 5.83 -16.11
N TYR A 181 -15.55 5.30 -16.63
CA TYR A 181 -14.21 5.90 -16.50
C TYR A 181 -13.71 6.48 -17.83
N GLU A 182 -14.57 6.55 -18.83
CA GLU A 182 -14.24 7.14 -20.12
C GLU A 182 -14.01 8.65 -19.97
N GLY A 183 -12.92 9.15 -20.54
CA GLY A 183 -12.56 10.56 -20.47
C GLY A 183 -12.06 11.06 -19.10
N VAL A 184 -11.94 10.19 -18.09
CA VAL A 184 -11.36 10.56 -16.80
C VAL A 184 -9.87 10.90 -16.98
N ILE A 185 -9.47 12.06 -16.48
CA ILE A 185 -8.09 12.53 -16.50
C ILE A 185 -7.73 13.09 -15.12
N CYS A 186 -6.66 12.57 -14.53
CA CYS A 186 -6.08 13.09 -13.29
C CYS A 186 -4.68 13.65 -13.59
N PRO A 187 -4.58 14.93 -14.02
CA PRO A 187 -3.32 15.48 -14.53
C PRO A 187 -2.19 15.49 -13.49
N VAL A 188 -2.51 15.68 -12.22
CA VAL A 188 -1.53 15.64 -11.13
C VAL A 188 -0.96 14.22 -10.97
N ALA A 189 -1.81 13.19 -10.94
CA ALA A 189 -1.36 11.80 -10.85
C ALA A 189 -0.45 11.44 -12.02
N LYS A 190 -0.86 11.84 -13.23
CA LYS A 190 -0.08 11.62 -14.46
C LYS A 190 1.27 12.34 -14.43
N SER A 191 1.34 13.56 -13.93
CA SER A 191 2.60 14.30 -13.79
C SER A 191 3.52 13.67 -12.74
N LEU A 192 2.97 13.20 -11.62
CA LEU A 192 3.74 12.54 -10.58
C LEU A 192 4.40 11.26 -11.08
N ARG A 193 3.78 10.53 -11.99
CA ARG A 193 4.36 9.33 -12.61
C ARG A 193 5.67 9.62 -13.34
N ALA A 194 5.77 10.76 -14.01
CA ALA A 194 6.97 11.15 -14.76
C ALA A 194 8.11 11.66 -13.86
N CYS A 195 7.80 12.12 -12.65
CA CYS A 195 8.76 12.80 -11.80
C CYS A 195 9.04 12.14 -10.44
N THR A 196 8.39 11.00 -10.10
CA THR A 196 8.57 10.37 -8.80
C THR A 196 9.53 9.20 -8.84
N VAL A 197 10.49 9.21 -7.93
CA VAL A 197 11.41 8.10 -7.61
C VAL A 197 11.10 7.62 -6.19
N ASN A 198 10.89 6.33 -6.01
CA ASN A 198 10.65 5.72 -4.71
C ASN A 198 11.92 5.01 -4.23
N LEU A 199 12.46 5.45 -3.11
CA LEU A 199 13.63 4.87 -2.47
C LEU A 199 13.22 3.87 -1.39
N PHE A 200 14.03 2.82 -1.24
CA PHE A 200 13.86 1.85 -0.17
C PHE A 200 14.38 2.37 1.16
N LEU A 201 13.74 1.92 2.23
CA LEU A 201 14.19 2.09 3.60
C LEU A 201 13.73 0.89 4.46
N HIS A 202 14.13 -0.31 4.05
CA HIS A 202 13.73 -1.52 4.74
C HIS A 202 14.36 -1.59 6.14
N PRO A 203 13.60 -1.96 7.19
CA PRO A 203 14.11 -1.93 8.58
C PRO A 203 15.23 -2.93 8.85
N THR A 204 15.45 -3.94 7.99
CA THR A 204 16.59 -4.86 8.09
C THR A 204 17.88 -4.32 7.50
N TRP A 205 17.82 -3.18 6.81
CA TRP A 205 19.02 -2.53 6.30
C TRP A 205 19.81 -1.88 7.43
N GLU A 206 21.10 -1.67 7.20
CA GLU A 206 21.95 -0.87 8.06
C GLU A 206 22.14 0.53 7.46
N LYS A 207 22.67 1.46 8.25
CA LYS A 207 22.86 2.87 7.83
C LYS A 207 23.74 2.99 6.59
N GLU A 208 24.70 2.10 6.45
CA GLU A 208 25.62 2.06 5.30
C GLU A 208 24.88 1.78 3.99
N HIS A 209 23.82 0.97 4.03
CA HIS A 209 22.97 0.73 2.85
C HIS A 209 22.22 2.01 2.45
N ILE A 210 21.70 2.74 3.43
CA ILE A 210 21.02 4.02 3.19
C ILE A 210 22.01 5.05 2.64
N GLN A 211 23.23 5.11 3.22
CA GLN A 211 24.27 6.02 2.75
C GLN A 211 24.63 5.76 1.27
N ARG A 212 24.77 4.49 0.88
CA ARG A 212 25.02 4.14 -0.52
C ARG A 212 23.89 4.60 -1.46
N VAL A 213 22.63 4.54 -1.02
CA VAL A 213 21.51 5.08 -1.80
C VAL A 213 21.62 6.60 -1.93
N ILE A 214 21.96 7.29 -0.85
CA ILE A 214 22.17 8.74 -0.82
C ILE A 214 23.29 9.13 -1.78
N ASP A 215 24.45 8.50 -1.65
CA ASP A 215 25.63 8.84 -2.46
C ASP A 215 25.32 8.69 -3.96
N ALA A 216 24.72 7.57 -4.36
CA ALA A 216 24.34 7.34 -5.75
C ALA A 216 23.28 8.34 -6.24
N PHE A 217 22.29 8.68 -5.39
CA PHE A 217 21.27 9.66 -5.75
C PHE A 217 21.86 11.04 -5.98
N VAL A 218 22.72 11.50 -5.07
CA VAL A 218 23.38 12.82 -5.14
C VAL A 218 24.33 12.90 -6.33
N GLU A 219 25.10 11.84 -6.61
CA GLU A 219 25.96 11.74 -7.79
C GLU A 219 25.15 11.91 -9.09
N ILE A 220 24.10 11.10 -9.27
CA ILE A 220 23.23 11.19 -10.45
C ILE A 220 22.57 12.56 -10.57
N HIS A 221 22.11 13.11 -9.44
CA HIS A 221 21.53 14.46 -9.40
C HIS A 221 22.52 15.49 -9.94
N ASN A 222 23.77 15.50 -9.45
CA ASN A 222 24.80 16.45 -9.83
C ASN A 222 25.22 16.32 -11.31
N GLU A 223 25.33 15.10 -11.82
CA GLU A 223 25.61 14.82 -13.23
C GLU A 223 24.51 15.35 -14.17
N ASN A 224 23.29 15.43 -13.67
CA ASN A 224 22.10 15.78 -14.46
C ASN A 224 21.47 17.13 -14.10
N LEU A 225 22.08 17.92 -13.26
CA LEU A 225 21.64 19.28 -12.96
C LEU A 225 21.78 20.19 -14.20
N LYS A 226 20.76 21.03 -14.45
CA LYS A 226 20.76 22.06 -15.50
C LYS A 226 21.39 23.35 -15.04
#